data_212265b55ca7e210ca429ad5656f7d7f
#
_entry.id   212265b55ca7e210ca429ad5656f7d7f
#
_cell.length_a   1.000
_cell.length_b   1.000
_cell.length_c   1.000
_cell.angle_alpha   90.00
_cell.angle_beta   90.00
_cell.angle_gamma   90.00
#
_symmetry.space_group_name_H-M   'P 1'
#
loop_
_entity.id
_entity.type
_entity.pdbx_description
1 polymer ?
#
loop_
_entity_poly.entity_id
_entity_poly.type
_entity_poly.pdbx_seq_one_letter_code
_entity_poly.pdbx_strand_id
1 'polypeptide(L)'
;IPAATNTGYLAEGARTQILATADIRDMTTAAWTLGATMTRARTSVGADGAANSANRLTGGAVAATNTCYTTIVAAASSRTYSALVKRVTGTGPVRIVQTGTETDISSQLATTGYALVQLTASVLNVAVGFKIDTNGDAIDVDFNQFEAGAFASSRIAAVGTRAADVLTYPSAGNIDGTVGAAYCEIKN
;
A
#
# COMPACT_ATOMS: atom_id res chain seq x y z
N ILE A 1 36.27 8.01 14.01
CA ILE A 1 34.96 8.68 14.02
C ILE A 1 33.99 7.69 13.37
N PRO A 2 32.95 7.20 14.07
CA PRO A 2 31.98 6.35 13.41
C PRO A 2 31.31 7.14 12.29
N ALA A 3 31.13 6.49 11.12
CA ALA A 3 30.42 7.09 10.00
C ALA A 3 29.01 7.40 10.47
N ALA A 4 28.62 8.68 10.41
CA ALA A 4 27.26 9.08 10.64
C ALA A 4 26.39 8.39 9.56
N THR A 5 25.51 7.51 9.99
CA THR A 5 24.44 7.01 9.14
C THR A 5 23.54 8.20 8.85
N ASN A 6 23.67 8.78 7.67
CA ASN A 6 22.73 9.78 7.17
C ASN A 6 21.36 9.10 7.02
N THR A 7 20.55 9.13 8.08
CA THR A 7 19.13 8.92 7.96
C THR A 7 18.55 10.19 7.35
N GLY A 8 18.56 10.26 6.02
CA GLY A 8 17.96 11.38 5.31
C GLY A 8 16.49 11.51 5.70
N TYR A 9 16.06 12.71 6.06
CA TYR A 9 14.63 12.98 6.28
C TYR A 9 13.92 12.99 4.93
N LEU A 10 13.01 12.06 4.73
CA LEU A 10 12.15 12.05 3.56
C LEU A 10 10.91 12.91 3.83
N ALA A 11 10.90 14.12 3.30
CA ALA A 11 9.71 14.97 3.34
C ALA A 11 8.69 14.46 2.32
N GLU A 12 7.50 14.07 2.77
CA GLU A 12 6.42 13.65 1.91
C GLU A 12 5.42 14.79 1.68
N GLY A 13 4.99 14.96 0.41
CA GLY A 13 3.92 15.88 0.05
C GLY A 13 2.56 15.46 0.63
N ALA A 14 1.59 16.37 0.65
CA ALA A 14 0.22 16.03 1.03
C ALA A 14 -0.34 14.90 0.16
N ARG A 15 -1.01 13.94 0.78
CA ARG A 15 -1.62 12.78 0.12
C ARG A 15 -3.02 12.53 0.67
N THR A 16 -3.91 12.08 -0.19
CA THR A 16 -5.29 11.79 0.18
C THR A 16 -5.57 10.30 0.01
N GLN A 17 -5.90 9.63 1.12
CA GLN A 17 -6.44 8.28 1.12
C GLN A 17 -7.89 8.31 0.63
N ILE A 18 -8.17 7.54 -0.41
CA ILE A 18 -9.47 7.51 -1.10
C ILE A 18 -10.33 6.35 -0.61
N LEU A 19 -9.73 5.24 -0.15
CA LEU A 19 -10.47 4.13 0.46
C LEU A 19 -11.17 4.58 1.74
N ALA A 20 -12.41 4.13 1.94
CA ALA A 20 -13.11 4.36 3.20
C ALA A 20 -12.32 3.76 4.37
N THR A 21 -12.37 4.40 5.54
CA THR A 21 -11.61 3.98 6.73
C THR A 21 -11.86 2.51 7.10
N ALA A 22 -13.10 2.04 6.97
CA ALA A 22 -13.46 0.65 7.25
C ALA A 22 -12.77 -0.34 6.30
N ASP A 23 -12.49 0.06 5.05
CA ASP A 23 -11.97 -0.82 3.99
C ASP A 23 -10.44 -0.88 3.97
N ILE A 24 -9.76 0.03 4.67
CA ILE A 24 -8.29 0.08 4.72
C ILE A 24 -7.70 -1.20 5.31
N ARG A 25 -8.31 -1.75 6.34
CA ARG A 25 -7.85 -2.95 7.03
C ARG A 25 -8.83 -4.12 6.98
N ASP A 26 -10.04 -3.92 6.48
CA ASP A 26 -11.07 -4.94 6.45
C ASP A 26 -11.60 -5.18 5.04
N MET A 27 -11.07 -6.21 4.41
CA MET A 27 -11.54 -6.64 3.09
C MET A 27 -12.80 -7.50 3.17
N THR A 28 -13.36 -7.76 4.38
CA THR A 28 -14.61 -8.52 4.54
C THR A 28 -15.86 -7.64 4.45
N THR A 29 -15.70 -6.33 4.41
CA THR A 29 -16.81 -5.37 4.23
C THR A 29 -17.51 -5.58 2.87
N ALA A 30 -18.73 -5.08 2.75
CA ALA A 30 -19.52 -5.17 1.51
C ALA A 30 -18.91 -4.38 0.33
N ALA A 31 -17.97 -3.44 0.61
CA ALA A 31 -17.26 -2.70 -0.42
C ALA A 31 -16.32 -3.58 -1.25
N TRP A 32 -15.85 -4.67 -0.68
CA TRP A 32 -14.95 -5.60 -1.36
C TRP A 32 -15.70 -6.75 -2.00
N THR A 33 -15.62 -6.85 -3.30
CA THR A 33 -16.17 -7.96 -4.10
C THR A 33 -15.20 -9.12 -4.09
N LEU A 34 -15.72 -10.30 -3.73
CA LEU A 34 -14.97 -11.56 -3.75
C LEU A 34 -15.38 -12.38 -4.96
N GLY A 35 -14.41 -12.84 -5.72
CA GLY A 35 -14.65 -13.74 -6.86
C GLY A 35 -15.14 -15.13 -6.40
N ALA A 36 -15.85 -15.81 -7.26
CA ALA A 36 -16.69 -16.97 -6.91
C ALA A 36 -15.96 -18.15 -6.25
N THR A 37 -14.67 -18.33 -6.51
CA THR A 37 -13.91 -19.46 -5.97
C THR A 37 -12.86 -19.05 -4.92
N MET A 38 -12.58 -17.76 -4.78
CA MET A 38 -11.68 -17.25 -3.74
C MET A 38 -12.38 -17.29 -2.37
N THR A 39 -11.61 -17.54 -1.33
CA THR A 39 -12.07 -17.34 0.05
C THR A 39 -11.33 -16.21 0.72
N ARG A 40 -11.98 -15.55 1.68
CA ARG A 40 -11.37 -14.52 2.51
C ARG A 40 -11.82 -14.64 3.96
N ALA A 41 -10.93 -14.32 4.89
CA ALA A 41 -11.23 -14.26 6.31
C ALA A 41 -10.30 -13.24 6.98
N ARG A 42 -10.83 -12.44 7.91
CA ARG A 42 -10.03 -11.52 8.71
C ARG A 42 -9.59 -12.18 10.01
N THR A 43 -8.63 -13.07 9.92
CA THR A 43 -8.19 -13.93 11.03
C THR A 43 -6.67 -13.93 11.24
N SER A 44 -5.93 -13.22 10.38
CA SER A 44 -4.47 -13.21 10.42
C SER A 44 -3.93 -12.09 11.31
N VAL A 45 -2.73 -12.29 11.83
CA VAL A 45 -1.99 -11.25 12.53
C VAL A 45 -1.53 -10.21 11.51
N GLY A 46 -1.81 -8.95 11.77
CA GLY A 46 -1.45 -7.85 10.89
C GLY A 46 0.02 -7.49 10.91
N ALA A 47 0.39 -6.58 10.04
CA ALA A 47 1.76 -6.09 9.92
C ALA A 47 2.24 -5.30 11.16
N ASP A 48 1.31 -4.80 11.96
CA ASP A 48 1.55 -4.15 13.25
C ASP A 48 1.55 -5.11 14.44
N GLY A 49 1.40 -6.42 14.20
CA GLY A 49 1.32 -7.45 15.23
C GLY A 49 -0.06 -7.62 15.87
N ALA A 50 -1.07 -6.83 15.48
CA ALA A 50 -2.41 -6.96 16.03
C ALA A 50 -3.10 -8.25 15.53
N ALA A 51 -3.72 -8.98 16.46
CA ALA A 51 -4.44 -10.21 16.13
C ALA A 51 -5.71 -9.88 15.31
N ASN A 52 -6.05 -10.75 14.36
CA ASN A 52 -7.25 -10.64 13.51
C ASN A 52 -7.39 -9.28 12.81
N SER A 53 -6.26 -8.68 12.42
CA SER A 53 -6.26 -7.37 11.77
C SER A 53 -5.92 -7.43 10.28
N ALA A 54 -5.31 -8.52 9.80
CA ALA A 54 -5.07 -8.77 8.40
C ALA A 54 -6.07 -9.78 7.81
N ASN A 55 -6.26 -9.68 6.49
CA ASN A 55 -7.20 -10.50 5.73
C ASN A 55 -6.44 -11.61 5.00
N ARG A 56 -6.80 -12.86 5.27
CA ARG A 56 -6.34 -13.99 4.48
C ARG A 56 -7.18 -14.12 3.23
N LEU A 57 -6.53 -14.12 2.08
CA LEU A 57 -7.12 -14.43 0.79
C LEU A 57 -6.53 -15.76 0.31
N THR A 58 -7.40 -16.70 -0.09
CA THR A 58 -6.98 -18.01 -0.59
C THR A 58 -7.60 -18.26 -1.95
N GLY A 59 -6.79 -18.59 -2.93
CA GLY A 59 -7.21 -18.93 -4.28
C GLY A 59 -7.95 -20.26 -4.32
N GLY A 60 -9.06 -20.30 -5.04
CA GLY A 60 -9.84 -21.52 -5.28
C GLY A 60 -9.54 -22.16 -6.63
N ALA A 61 -10.39 -23.10 -7.05
CA ALA A 61 -10.15 -23.96 -8.21
C ALA A 61 -10.10 -23.24 -9.57
N VAL A 62 -10.72 -22.06 -9.69
CA VAL A 62 -10.82 -21.33 -10.97
C VAL A 62 -10.03 -20.04 -10.90
N ALA A 63 -8.82 -20.02 -11.47
CA ALA A 63 -7.90 -18.86 -11.44
C ALA A 63 -8.52 -17.57 -11.95
N ALA A 64 -9.36 -17.61 -12.98
CA ALA A 64 -10.01 -16.44 -13.55
C ALA A 64 -10.94 -15.71 -12.56
N THR A 65 -11.47 -16.41 -11.56
CA THR A 65 -12.38 -15.88 -10.54
C THR A 65 -11.75 -15.72 -9.17
N ASN A 66 -10.44 -15.96 -9.05
CA ASN A 66 -9.71 -15.79 -7.79
C ASN A 66 -9.30 -14.32 -7.60
N THR A 67 -10.28 -13.45 -7.44
CA THR A 67 -10.09 -12.02 -7.28
C THR A 67 -10.76 -11.50 -6.01
N CYS A 68 -10.15 -10.52 -5.37
CA CYS A 68 -10.77 -9.72 -4.32
C CYS A 68 -10.45 -8.25 -4.62
N TYR A 69 -11.47 -7.46 -4.91
CA TYR A 69 -11.31 -6.06 -5.30
C TYR A 69 -12.42 -5.18 -4.75
N THR A 70 -12.14 -3.89 -4.63
CA THR A 70 -13.13 -2.84 -4.41
C THR A 70 -13.13 -1.87 -5.58
N THR A 71 -14.30 -1.33 -5.92
CA THR A 71 -14.45 -0.36 -7.02
C THR A 71 -14.63 1.04 -6.45
N ILE A 72 -13.83 1.96 -6.96
CA ILE A 72 -13.83 3.36 -6.55
C ILE A 72 -14.22 4.21 -7.75
N VAL A 73 -15.31 4.97 -7.60
CA VAL A 73 -15.76 5.92 -8.64
C VAL A 73 -14.87 7.16 -8.57
N ALA A 74 -14.07 7.37 -9.61
CA ALA A 74 -13.17 8.50 -9.66
C ALA A 74 -12.83 8.87 -11.10
N ALA A 75 -12.59 10.15 -11.37
CA ALA A 75 -12.08 10.62 -12.66
C ALA A 75 -10.70 10.03 -12.98
N ALA A 76 -10.37 9.89 -14.27
CA ALA A 76 -9.06 9.40 -14.67
C ALA A 76 -7.94 10.31 -14.17
N SER A 77 -7.02 9.76 -13.41
CA SER A 77 -5.80 10.42 -12.95
C SER A 77 -4.78 9.37 -12.50
N SER A 78 -3.51 9.73 -12.42
CA SER A 78 -2.49 8.86 -11.85
C SER A 78 -2.78 8.61 -10.37
N ARG A 79 -2.93 7.34 -10.01
CA ARG A 79 -3.18 6.89 -8.64
C ARG A 79 -2.38 5.65 -8.34
N THR A 80 -1.99 5.52 -7.08
CA THR A 80 -1.27 4.36 -6.59
C THR A 80 -2.14 3.59 -5.61
N TYR A 81 -2.33 2.31 -5.90
CA TYR A 81 -2.84 1.34 -4.93
C TYR A 81 -1.66 0.63 -4.30
N SER A 82 -1.64 0.56 -2.98
CA SER A 82 -0.61 -0.15 -2.22
C SER A 82 -1.22 -0.90 -1.04
N ALA A 83 -0.52 -1.95 -0.59
CA ALA A 83 -0.88 -2.70 0.59
C ALA A 83 0.35 -3.40 1.18
N LEU A 84 0.25 -3.81 2.44
CA LEU A 84 1.20 -4.72 3.05
C LEU A 84 0.74 -6.15 2.80
N VAL A 85 1.57 -6.95 2.17
CA VAL A 85 1.24 -8.33 1.76
C VAL A 85 2.30 -9.30 2.23
N LYS A 86 1.85 -10.43 2.76
CA LYS A 86 2.70 -11.55 3.18
C LYS A 86 2.20 -12.82 2.51
N ARG A 87 3.11 -13.63 1.96
CA ARG A 87 2.76 -14.98 1.50
C ARG A 87 2.51 -15.90 2.68
N VAL A 88 1.49 -16.74 2.57
CA VAL A 88 1.14 -17.73 3.58
C VAL A 88 1.49 -19.13 3.09
N THR A 89 0.97 -19.50 1.92
CA THR A 89 1.24 -20.80 1.29
C THR A 89 1.37 -20.63 -0.22
N GLY A 90 2.00 -21.62 -0.84
CA GLY A 90 2.14 -21.74 -2.28
C GLY A 90 3.25 -20.88 -2.87
N THR A 91 3.47 -21.05 -4.17
CA THR A 91 4.52 -20.37 -4.93
C THR A 91 4.03 -19.81 -6.26
N GLY A 92 2.76 -19.95 -6.55
CA GLY A 92 2.15 -19.48 -7.79
C GLY A 92 2.00 -17.97 -7.86
N PRO A 93 1.59 -17.45 -9.04
CA PRO A 93 1.47 -16.03 -9.26
C PRO A 93 0.42 -15.38 -8.38
N VAL A 94 0.82 -14.27 -7.74
CA VAL A 94 -0.05 -13.33 -7.02
C VAL A 94 0.09 -11.99 -7.70
N ARG A 95 -1.04 -11.36 -8.03
CA ARG A 95 -1.08 -10.09 -8.73
C ARG A 95 -1.76 -9.02 -7.89
N ILE A 96 -1.16 -7.84 -7.90
CA ILE A 96 -1.84 -6.60 -7.51
C ILE A 96 -2.56 -6.05 -8.76
N VAL A 97 -3.79 -5.58 -8.57
CA VAL A 97 -4.68 -5.21 -9.69
C VAL A 97 -5.15 -3.77 -9.52
N GLN A 98 -5.12 -3.04 -10.62
CA GLN A 98 -5.79 -1.75 -10.76
C GLN A 98 -6.38 -1.68 -12.17
N THR A 99 -7.69 -1.71 -12.32
CA THR A 99 -8.49 -1.88 -13.55
C THR A 99 -7.69 -1.91 -14.85
N GLY A 100 -7.68 -3.06 -15.53
CA GLY A 100 -6.98 -3.23 -16.80
C GLY A 100 -5.45 -3.33 -16.70
N THR A 101 -4.88 -3.17 -15.51
CA THR A 101 -3.45 -3.33 -15.23
C THR A 101 -3.26 -4.31 -14.09
N GLU A 102 -2.45 -5.33 -14.32
CA GLU A 102 -2.07 -6.33 -13.32
C GLU A 102 -0.54 -6.42 -13.26
N THR A 103 0.00 -6.49 -12.06
CA THR A 103 1.44 -6.69 -11.85
C THR A 103 1.66 -7.90 -10.97
N ASP A 104 2.49 -8.83 -11.43
CA ASP A 104 2.93 -9.98 -10.63
C ASP A 104 3.87 -9.49 -9.52
N ILE A 105 3.48 -9.76 -8.28
CA ILE A 105 4.21 -9.38 -7.08
C ILE A 105 4.82 -10.59 -6.36
N SER A 106 4.74 -11.79 -6.94
CA SER A 106 5.13 -13.05 -6.29
C SER A 106 6.56 -13.04 -5.76
N SER A 107 7.49 -12.45 -6.50
CA SER A 107 8.90 -12.36 -6.12
C SER A 107 9.17 -11.40 -4.96
N GLN A 108 8.24 -10.51 -4.65
CA GLN A 108 8.33 -9.56 -3.54
C GLN A 108 7.82 -10.15 -2.22
N LEU A 109 7.08 -11.28 -2.28
CA LEU A 109 6.39 -11.85 -1.13
C LEU A 109 7.24 -12.91 -0.44
N ALA A 110 7.38 -12.76 0.87
CA ALA A 110 7.99 -13.75 1.75
C ALA A 110 6.97 -14.30 2.76
N THR A 111 7.24 -15.49 3.33
CA THR A 111 6.41 -16.08 4.39
C THR A 111 6.74 -15.52 5.78
N THR A 112 7.90 -14.88 5.93
CA THR A 112 8.43 -14.41 7.21
C THR A 112 7.99 -12.99 7.59
N GLY A 113 7.49 -12.20 6.62
CA GLY A 113 7.12 -10.82 6.90
C GLY A 113 6.26 -10.20 5.81
N TYR A 114 5.68 -9.06 6.13
CA TYR A 114 4.92 -8.25 5.18
C TYR A 114 5.85 -7.41 4.31
N ALA A 115 5.59 -7.40 3.01
CA ALA A 115 6.21 -6.50 2.03
C ALA A 115 5.21 -5.43 1.60
N LEU A 116 5.68 -4.20 1.41
CA LEU A 116 4.90 -3.16 0.74
C LEU A 116 4.89 -3.47 -0.77
N VAL A 117 3.71 -3.68 -1.31
CA VAL A 117 3.49 -3.82 -2.76
C VAL A 117 2.68 -2.63 -3.27
N GLN A 118 2.92 -2.23 -4.52
CA GLN A 118 2.22 -1.10 -5.10
C GLN A 118 2.04 -1.25 -6.61
N LEU A 119 0.97 -0.62 -7.12
CA LEU A 119 0.69 -0.48 -8.54
C LEU A 119 0.15 0.91 -8.81
N THR A 120 0.78 1.61 -9.77
CA THR A 120 0.33 2.93 -10.22
C THR A 120 -0.26 2.81 -11.62
N ALA A 121 -1.46 3.36 -11.80
CA ALA A 121 -2.09 3.46 -13.11
C ALA A 121 -2.95 4.72 -13.21
N SER A 122 -3.28 5.13 -14.44
CA SER A 122 -4.18 6.25 -14.71
C SER A 122 -5.43 5.71 -15.40
N VAL A 123 -6.47 5.47 -14.62
CA VAL A 123 -7.71 4.84 -15.08
C VAL A 123 -8.94 5.52 -14.49
N LEU A 124 -10.07 5.40 -15.20
CA LEU A 124 -11.39 5.86 -14.79
C LEU A 124 -12.12 4.73 -14.04
N ASN A 125 -12.83 5.04 -12.96
CA ASN A 125 -13.62 4.06 -12.18
C ASN A 125 -12.82 2.82 -11.82
N VAL A 126 -11.93 2.97 -10.86
CA VAL A 126 -10.86 2.02 -10.59
C VAL A 126 -11.34 0.87 -9.72
N ALA A 127 -11.19 -0.37 -10.19
CA ALA A 127 -11.19 -1.54 -9.32
C ALA A 127 -9.75 -1.81 -8.86
N VAL A 128 -9.53 -1.88 -7.54
CA VAL A 128 -8.22 -2.18 -6.94
C VAL A 128 -8.30 -3.40 -6.05
N GLY A 129 -7.26 -4.21 -6.01
CA GLY A 129 -7.24 -5.42 -5.20
C GLY A 129 -6.19 -6.43 -5.60
N PHE A 130 -6.52 -7.71 -5.42
CA PHE A 130 -5.60 -8.83 -5.64
C PHE A 130 -6.25 -9.94 -6.46
N LYS A 131 -5.39 -10.68 -7.17
CA LYS A 131 -5.70 -11.90 -7.88
C LYS A 131 -4.67 -12.98 -7.52
N ILE A 132 -5.13 -14.21 -7.31
CA ILE A 132 -4.29 -15.37 -7.01
C ILE A 132 -4.53 -16.42 -8.09
N ASP A 133 -3.52 -16.72 -8.90
CA ASP A 133 -3.71 -17.57 -10.07
C ASP A 133 -3.74 -19.08 -9.74
N THR A 134 -3.33 -19.48 -8.54
CA THR A 134 -3.16 -20.89 -8.16
C THR A 134 -4.12 -21.30 -7.04
N ASN A 135 -4.77 -22.45 -7.22
CA ASN A 135 -5.62 -23.05 -6.19
C ASN A 135 -4.82 -23.40 -4.94
N GLY A 136 -5.33 -23.02 -3.78
CA GLY A 136 -4.71 -23.26 -2.46
C GLY A 136 -3.59 -22.28 -2.08
N ASP A 137 -3.12 -21.46 -2.99
CA ASP A 137 -2.19 -20.39 -2.66
C ASP A 137 -2.89 -19.34 -1.79
N ALA A 138 -2.18 -18.82 -0.79
CA ALA A 138 -2.76 -17.86 0.12
C ALA A 138 -1.80 -16.72 0.47
N ILE A 139 -2.37 -15.54 0.66
CA ILE A 139 -1.70 -14.33 1.13
C ILE A 139 -2.45 -13.72 2.31
N ASP A 140 -1.73 -13.05 3.18
CA ASP A 140 -2.29 -12.13 4.16
C ASP A 140 -2.11 -10.70 3.64
N VAL A 141 -3.18 -9.90 3.68
CA VAL A 141 -3.22 -8.51 3.23
C VAL A 141 -3.62 -7.61 4.38
N ASP A 142 -2.86 -6.53 4.59
CA ASP A 142 -3.12 -5.50 5.60
C ASP A 142 -2.84 -4.10 5.03
N PHE A 143 -3.47 -3.08 5.60
CA PHE A 143 -3.28 -1.66 5.26
C PHE A 143 -3.37 -1.34 3.76
N ASN A 144 -4.54 -1.60 3.18
CA ASN A 144 -4.84 -1.14 1.83
C ASN A 144 -4.86 0.38 1.77
N GLN A 145 -4.17 0.95 0.79
CA GLN A 145 -4.12 2.39 0.56
C GLN A 145 -4.30 2.68 -0.92
N PHE A 146 -5.19 3.61 -1.24
CA PHE A 146 -5.38 4.09 -2.60
C PHE A 146 -5.37 5.61 -2.61
N GLU A 147 -4.41 6.19 -3.30
CA GLU A 147 -4.13 7.62 -3.23
C GLU A 147 -3.79 8.24 -4.58
N ALA A 148 -3.97 9.55 -4.70
CA ALA A 148 -3.50 10.29 -5.86
C ALA A 148 -1.97 10.42 -5.82
N GLY A 149 -1.31 10.15 -6.95
CA GLY A 149 0.14 10.26 -7.12
C GLY A 149 0.76 9.03 -7.74
N ALA A 150 2.04 9.13 -8.10
CA ALA A 150 2.77 8.13 -8.86
C ALA A 150 3.52 7.10 -7.98
N PHE A 151 3.42 7.18 -6.67
CA PHE A 151 4.05 6.26 -5.71
C PHE A 151 3.26 6.26 -4.40
N ALA A 152 3.40 5.17 -3.62
CA ALA A 152 2.81 5.08 -2.30
C ALA A 152 3.52 6.03 -1.32
N SER A 153 2.72 6.76 -0.55
CA SER A 153 3.23 7.53 0.60
C SER A 153 3.28 6.68 1.87
N SER A 154 3.72 7.25 2.97
CA SER A 154 3.57 6.61 4.27
C SER A 154 2.09 6.38 4.59
N ARG A 155 1.80 5.37 5.42
CA ARG A 155 0.45 4.89 5.67
C ARG A 155 -0.48 5.98 6.21
N ILE A 156 -1.66 6.07 5.60
CA ILE A 156 -2.76 6.93 6.03
C ILE A 156 -3.85 6.02 6.60
N ALA A 157 -4.03 6.05 7.91
CA ALA A 157 -4.87 5.09 8.64
C ALA A 157 -6.38 5.34 8.53
N ALA A 158 -6.80 6.46 7.95
CA ALA A 158 -8.20 6.82 7.75
C ALA A 158 -8.40 7.50 6.40
N VAL A 159 -9.65 7.45 5.87
CA VAL A 159 -10.00 8.26 4.71
C VAL A 159 -9.75 9.74 5.00
N GLY A 160 -9.14 10.44 4.06
CA GLY A 160 -8.82 11.85 4.22
C GLY A 160 -7.42 12.21 3.73
N THR A 161 -7.04 13.44 3.94
CA THR A 161 -5.76 13.98 3.48
C THR A 161 -4.77 14.05 4.64
N ARG A 162 -3.62 13.40 4.48
CA ARG A 162 -2.45 13.66 5.29
C ARG A 162 -1.81 14.95 4.79
N ALA A 163 -1.52 15.89 5.70
CA ALA A 163 -0.79 17.10 5.37
C ALA A 163 0.62 16.76 4.87
N ALA A 164 1.19 17.64 4.06
CA ALA A 164 2.60 17.56 3.71
C ALA A 164 3.46 17.68 4.97
N ASP A 165 4.58 16.99 4.98
CA ASP A 165 5.56 17.16 6.04
C ASP A 165 6.16 18.56 5.97
N VAL A 166 6.19 19.25 7.08
CA VAL A 166 6.84 20.55 7.22
C VAL A 166 8.14 20.35 7.98
N LEU A 167 9.26 20.44 7.27
CA LEU A 167 10.57 20.44 7.90
C LEU A 167 10.81 21.83 8.49
N THR A 168 10.67 21.97 9.81
CA THR A 168 11.05 23.17 10.54
C THR A 168 12.41 22.95 11.19
N TYR A 169 13.37 23.79 10.85
CA TYR A 169 14.67 23.80 11.50
C TYR A 169 14.75 25.03 12.41
N PRO A 170 15.04 24.86 13.71
CA PRO A 170 15.23 26.01 14.58
C PRO A 170 16.40 26.87 14.07
N SER A 171 16.11 28.06 13.60
CA SER A 171 17.14 28.98 13.11
C SER A 171 17.91 29.65 14.24
N ALA A 172 17.30 29.75 15.42
CA ALA A 172 17.94 30.39 16.59
C ALA A 172 19.24 29.67 16.99
N GLY A 173 20.37 30.33 16.86
CA GLY A 173 21.69 29.77 17.14
C GLY A 173 22.30 28.87 16.05
N ASN A 174 21.56 28.59 14.98
CA ASN A 174 22.02 27.74 13.87
C ASN A 174 22.17 28.50 12.56
N ILE A 175 21.48 29.64 12.42
CA ILE A 175 21.59 30.53 11.26
C ILE A 175 21.78 31.93 11.81
N ASP A 176 22.94 32.56 11.51
CA ASP A 176 23.16 33.97 11.75
C ASP A 176 22.64 34.74 10.52
N GLY A 177 21.62 35.57 10.71
CA GLY A 177 21.04 36.36 9.63
C GLY A 177 21.96 37.48 9.08
N THR A 178 23.09 37.72 9.73
CA THR A 178 24.07 38.75 9.33
C THR A 178 25.35 38.18 8.72
N VAL A 179 25.71 36.95 9.04
CA VAL A 179 26.95 36.29 8.56
C VAL A 179 26.65 34.78 8.41
N GLY A 180 26.43 34.32 7.21
CA GLY A 180 26.32 32.91 6.97
C GLY A 180 25.71 32.58 5.60
N ALA A 181 26.09 31.45 5.06
CA ALA A 181 25.46 30.86 3.87
C ALA A 181 24.76 29.58 4.28
N ALA A 182 23.48 29.45 3.92
CA ALA A 182 22.80 28.17 4.00
C ALA A 182 23.17 27.36 2.75
N TYR A 183 23.78 26.19 2.94
CA TYR A 183 24.10 25.27 1.86
C TYR A 183 23.12 24.09 1.93
N CYS A 184 22.40 23.84 0.83
CA CYS A 184 21.54 22.67 0.67
C CYS A 184 22.07 21.84 -0.50
N GLU A 185 22.53 20.64 -0.23
CA GLU A 185 22.88 19.65 -1.26
C GLU A 185 21.70 18.68 -1.42
N ILE A 186 21.06 18.72 -2.59
CA ILE A 186 20.05 17.73 -2.98
C ILE A 186 20.76 16.66 -3.81
N LYS A 187 20.86 15.46 -3.27
CA LYS A 187 21.32 14.27 -4.03
C LYS A 187 20.11 13.56 -4.59
N ASN A 188 20.09 13.41 -5.92
CA ASN A 188 19.13 12.58 -6.65
C ASN A 188 19.48 11.09 -6.50
#